data_ca59e456655a960725329bf03d3e6588
#
_entry.id   ca59e456655a960725329bf03d3e6588
#
_cell.length_a   1.000
_cell.length_b   1.000
_cell.length_c   1.000
_cell.angle_alpha   90.00
_cell.angle_beta   90.00
_cell.angle_gamma   90.00
#
_symmetry.space_group_name_H-M   'P 1'
#
loop_
_entity.id
_entity.type
_entity.pdbx_description
1 polymer ?
#
loop_
_entity_poly.entity_id
_entity_poly.type
_entity_poly.pdbx_seq_one_letter_code
_entity_poly.pdbx_strand_id
1 'polypeptide(L)'
;MLIAVLTGCANPLARDITPQPALLPTRTLSPRAQATPTQIVEKPTPTRSLQATRHPACDVARPDIRPIALTQPDSEGQIAFIAPDDNLVLTDLSGRRRAPITSDAFINEAQGSRRVYRFPTFSSDSRFLAFVSLNISRNARVITSSVHIAPTVAGPTIRTLYSTTEWNIPYLDWSPDGKLIAFLTISPTAGAIRVVSREGGEPSIFDTGIPTYWHWRPDSAGMVTHLGGRATTRGKANVSIITSSGATKDAQTVIADLPGAFQSPHWSPDGRYVLLVAYTGGQDELVLADAAGKPICTLQVVEYNAYFAWSPDGRAVAVLDTAPSPAGILLPGELVVYDLANGDSRAVHDEASMFFWSPDGQKLAVYSLAFDAQPTPLSDGGSHRLSAPAAQQRTVALRIEILDLASRRRVKVADTSPSSVFSQYFPYFDQYSRAVTPWSPDSRRLVFASFSPGDDTAHVAVATLNPTGDAVSITRIAAGVAAFWSPR
;
A
#
# COMPACT_ATOMS: atom_id res chain seq x y z
N MET A 1 -21.81 7.69 0.93
CA MET A 1 -20.94 8.87 1.09
C MET A 1 -19.45 8.54 1.07
N LEU A 2 -19.09 7.29 0.74
CA LEU A 2 -17.69 6.83 0.64
C LEU A 2 -17.11 6.92 -0.80
N ILE A 3 -17.92 7.27 -1.78
CA ILE A 3 -17.57 7.21 -3.23
C ILE A 3 -16.92 8.51 -3.76
N ALA A 4 -17.00 9.62 -3.03
CA ALA A 4 -16.63 10.92 -3.57
C ALA A 4 -15.17 11.38 -3.31
N VAL A 5 -14.33 10.61 -2.59
CA VAL A 5 -12.97 11.05 -2.23
C VAL A 5 -11.87 10.31 -3.01
N LEU A 6 -12.20 9.24 -3.74
CA LEU A 6 -11.25 8.47 -4.54
C LEU A 6 -11.01 9.03 -5.95
N THR A 7 -11.69 10.11 -6.36
CA THR A 7 -11.55 10.71 -7.70
C THR A 7 -10.40 11.70 -7.86
N GLY A 8 -9.53 11.84 -6.87
CA GLY A 8 -8.38 12.76 -6.93
C GLY A 8 -7.24 12.35 -7.89
N CYS A 9 -7.23 11.12 -8.40
CA CYS A 9 -6.22 10.64 -9.35
C CYS A 9 -6.79 10.13 -10.68
N ALA A 10 -8.09 10.24 -10.91
CA ALA A 10 -8.74 9.85 -12.16
C ALA A 10 -9.12 11.08 -12.98
N ASN A 11 -8.33 11.31 -14.02
CA ASN A 11 -8.64 11.96 -15.29
C ASN A 11 -9.35 13.33 -15.30
N PRO A 12 -8.64 14.46 -15.46
CA PRO A 12 -9.23 15.77 -15.73
C PRO A 12 -9.33 16.06 -17.24
N LEU A 13 -9.99 15.22 -18.02
CA LEU A 13 -10.34 15.51 -19.41
C LEU A 13 -11.82 15.19 -19.69
N ALA A 14 -12.70 15.80 -18.91
CA ALA A 14 -14.08 16.03 -19.33
C ALA A 14 -14.28 17.54 -19.41
N ARG A 15 -14.03 18.13 -20.57
CA ARG A 15 -14.52 19.46 -20.89
C ARG A 15 -16.04 19.37 -21.01
N ASP A 16 -16.72 20.26 -20.31
CA ASP A 16 -18.14 20.56 -20.47
C ASP A 16 -18.51 20.67 -21.95
N ILE A 17 -19.27 19.68 -22.43
CA ILE A 17 -20.10 19.83 -23.60
C ILE A 17 -21.52 19.65 -23.07
N THR A 18 -22.21 20.75 -22.82
CA THR A 18 -23.64 20.78 -22.60
C THR A 18 -24.35 20.34 -23.88
N PRO A 19 -25.08 19.21 -23.91
CA PRO A 19 -25.97 18.91 -25.02
C PRO A 19 -27.29 19.67 -24.83
N GLN A 20 -27.64 20.44 -25.81
CA GLN A 20 -29.01 20.97 -25.97
C GLN A 20 -30.02 19.82 -26.02
N PRO A 21 -31.22 19.95 -25.42
CA PRO A 21 -32.19 18.89 -25.43
C PRO A 21 -32.82 18.76 -26.83
N ALA A 22 -32.58 17.62 -27.48
CA ALA A 22 -33.34 17.22 -28.65
C ALA A 22 -34.70 16.66 -28.21
N LEU A 23 -35.75 17.22 -28.73
CA LEU A 23 -37.13 16.75 -28.59
C LEU A 23 -37.26 15.34 -29.19
N LEU A 24 -37.58 14.36 -28.35
CA LEU A 24 -37.93 12.99 -28.76
C LEU A 24 -39.47 12.88 -28.93
N PRO A 25 -39.96 12.19 -29.97
CA PRO A 25 -41.36 12.00 -30.21
C PRO A 25 -42.02 11.03 -29.23
N THR A 26 -43.19 11.39 -28.75
CA THR A 26 -44.07 10.61 -27.87
C THR A 26 -44.44 9.26 -28.50
N ARG A 27 -44.03 8.16 -27.90
CA ARG A 27 -44.54 6.82 -28.23
C ARG A 27 -45.56 6.36 -27.21
N THR A 28 -46.74 6.06 -27.70
CA THR A 28 -47.91 5.48 -26.99
C THR A 28 -47.54 4.10 -26.42
N LEU A 29 -47.78 3.90 -25.13
CA LEU A 29 -47.57 2.63 -24.43
C LEU A 29 -48.79 1.69 -24.65
N SER A 30 -48.54 0.49 -25.17
CA SER A 30 -49.47 -0.64 -25.14
C SER A 30 -49.35 -1.42 -23.83
N PRO A 31 -50.44 -2.15 -23.40
CA PRO A 31 -50.52 -2.67 -22.04
C PRO A 31 -49.57 -3.83 -21.74
N ARG A 32 -49.07 -3.80 -20.54
CA ARG A 32 -48.08 -4.67 -19.92
C ARG A 32 -48.63 -6.10 -19.72
N ALA A 33 -47.96 -7.09 -20.32
CA ALA A 33 -48.10 -8.49 -19.97
C ALA A 33 -47.42 -8.76 -18.61
N GLN A 34 -48.11 -9.45 -17.70
CA GLN A 34 -47.55 -9.87 -16.42
C GLN A 34 -46.44 -10.94 -16.64
N ALA A 35 -45.23 -10.62 -16.25
CA ALA A 35 -44.13 -11.60 -16.24
C ALA A 35 -44.19 -12.43 -14.95
N THR A 36 -44.23 -13.74 -15.11
CA THR A 36 -44.09 -14.74 -14.07
C THR A 36 -42.66 -14.63 -13.46
N PRO A 37 -42.48 -14.73 -12.13
CA PRO A 37 -41.14 -14.70 -11.55
C PRO A 37 -40.33 -15.93 -11.94
N THR A 38 -39.32 -15.71 -12.73
CA THR A 38 -38.30 -16.74 -13.04
C THR A 38 -37.46 -16.96 -11.77
N GLN A 39 -37.50 -18.16 -11.22
CA GLN A 39 -36.57 -18.59 -10.18
C GLN A 39 -35.15 -18.48 -10.73
N ILE A 40 -34.35 -17.63 -10.11
CA ILE A 40 -32.90 -17.59 -10.33
C ILE A 40 -32.36 -18.85 -9.64
N VAL A 41 -32.08 -19.89 -10.43
CA VAL A 41 -31.29 -21.03 -9.98
C VAL A 41 -29.86 -20.52 -9.82
N GLU A 42 -29.42 -20.29 -8.59
CA GLU A 42 -28.02 -20.06 -8.28
C GLU A 42 -27.21 -21.25 -8.80
N LYS A 43 -26.39 -20.99 -9.81
CA LYS A 43 -25.41 -21.94 -10.29
C LYS A 43 -24.38 -22.09 -9.17
N PRO A 44 -24.10 -23.30 -8.64
CA PRO A 44 -23.11 -23.46 -7.61
C PRO A 44 -21.77 -22.92 -8.12
N THR A 45 -21.20 -21.96 -7.39
CA THR A 45 -19.84 -21.48 -7.60
C THR A 45 -18.91 -22.70 -7.50
N PRO A 46 -18.10 -22.99 -8.51
CA PRO A 46 -17.18 -24.12 -8.42
C PRO A 46 -16.23 -23.87 -7.26
N THR A 47 -16.31 -24.68 -6.23
CA THR A 47 -15.31 -24.74 -5.16
C THR A 47 -14.02 -25.22 -5.82
N ARG A 48 -13.18 -24.27 -6.23
CA ARG A 48 -11.86 -24.58 -6.79
C ARG A 48 -11.05 -25.20 -5.65
N SER A 49 -10.73 -26.47 -5.80
CA SER A 49 -9.82 -27.17 -4.90
C SER A 49 -8.51 -26.36 -4.82
N LEU A 50 -8.10 -25.99 -3.62
CA LEU A 50 -6.82 -25.32 -3.31
C LEU A 50 -5.64 -26.30 -3.56
N GLN A 51 -5.51 -26.81 -4.77
CA GLN A 51 -4.31 -27.51 -5.19
C GLN A 51 -3.32 -26.49 -5.70
N ALA A 52 -2.22 -26.32 -4.96
CA ALA A 52 -1.06 -25.54 -5.40
C ALA A 52 -0.63 -26.03 -6.79
N THR A 53 -0.87 -25.22 -7.81
CA THR A 53 -0.39 -25.48 -9.16
C THR A 53 1.08 -25.08 -9.22
N ARG A 54 1.95 -26.07 -9.15
CA ARG A 54 3.39 -25.91 -9.39
C ARG A 54 3.60 -25.32 -10.78
N HIS A 55 4.28 -24.19 -10.89
CA HIS A 55 4.62 -23.65 -12.20
C HIS A 55 5.91 -24.33 -12.71
N PRO A 56 5.88 -25.09 -13.82
CA PRO A 56 6.99 -25.94 -14.26
C PRO A 56 8.28 -25.17 -14.59
N ALA A 57 8.20 -23.89 -14.92
CA ALA A 57 9.33 -23.11 -15.41
C ALA A 57 10.43 -22.86 -14.37
N CYS A 58 10.07 -22.65 -13.09
CA CYS A 58 11.07 -22.48 -12.03
C CYS A 58 11.61 -23.80 -11.48
N ASP A 59 10.96 -24.92 -11.74
CA ASP A 59 11.44 -26.26 -11.36
C ASP A 59 12.72 -26.67 -12.10
N VAL A 60 12.94 -26.15 -13.31
CA VAL A 60 14.11 -26.46 -14.17
C VAL A 60 15.28 -25.55 -13.89
N ALA A 61 15.02 -24.29 -13.58
CA ALA A 61 16.04 -23.23 -13.44
C ALA A 61 16.31 -22.85 -11.98
N ARG A 62 16.18 -23.76 -11.01
CA ARG A 62 16.25 -23.51 -9.56
C ARG A 62 17.15 -22.33 -9.19
N PRO A 63 16.61 -21.15 -8.84
CA PRO A 63 17.44 -20.04 -8.39
C PRO A 63 18.15 -20.46 -7.11
N ASP A 64 19.43 -20.12 -6.96
CA ASP A 64 20.20 -20.37 -5.73
C ASP A 64 19.76 -19.39 -4.63
N ILE A 65 18.57 -19.63 -4.08
CA ILE A 65 17.99 -18.82 -3.01
C ILE A 65 18.69 -19.13 -1.70
N ARG A 66 19.33 -18.11 -1.14
CA ARG A 66 20.01 -18.20 0.16
C ARG A 66 19.30 -17.24 1.13
N PRO A 67 18.50 -17.77 2.07
CA PRO A 67 17.84 -16.94 3.06
C PRO A 67 18.85 -16.11 3.86
N ILE A 68 18.51 -14.85 4.09
CA ILE A 68 19.28 -13.93 4.92
C ILE A 68 18.92 -14.19 6.38
N ALA A 69 19.93 -14.24 7.25
CA ALA A 69 19.68 -14.28 8.68
C ALA A 69 19.07 -12.94 9.14
N LEU A 70 17.86 -12.99 9.64
CA LEU A 70 17.17 -11.82 10.18
C LEU A 70 17.58 -11.60 11.63
N THR A 71 18.07 -10.41 11.94
CA THR A 71 18.26 -9.97 13.33
C THR A 71 16.99 -9.31 13.81
N GLN A 72 16.34 -9.89 14.83
CA GLN A 72 15.21 -9.25 15.46
C GLN A 72 15.71 -8.07 16.31
N PRO A 73 15.13 -6.87 16.16
CA PRO A 73 15.47 -5.75 17.03
C PRO A 73 15.03 -6.02 18.46
N ASP A 74 15.86 -5.66 19.43
CA ASP A 74 15.55 -5.75 20.86
C ASP A 74 14.55 -4.64 21.31
N SER A 75 14.11 -3.78 20.41
CA SER A 75 13.23 -2.66 20.71
C SER A 75 11.77 -2.96 20.36
N GLU A 76 10.85 -2.39 21.13
CA GLU A 76 9.41 -2.42 20.82
C GLU A 76 9.05 -1.48 19.64
N GLY A 77 10.01 -0.66 19.19
CA GLY A 77 9.81 0.35 18.15
C GLY A 77 8.99 1.55 18.62
N GLN A 78 8.74 2.44 17.69
CA GLN A 78 7.88 3.62 17.87
C GLN A 78 6.72 3.55 16.86
N ILE A 79 5.64 4.25 17.15
CA ILE A 79 4.49 4.37 16.27
C ILE A 79 4.40 5.83 15.81
N ALA A 80 4.43 6.04 14.49
CA ALA A 80 4.04 7.31 13.89
C ALA A 80 2.56 7.25 13.52
N PHE A 81 1.79 8.26 13.90
CA PHE A 81 0.38 8.33 13.51
C PHE A 81 -0.01 9.75 13.08
N ILE A 82 -1.03 9.82 12.25
CA ILE A 82 -1.68 11.06 11.83
C ILE A 82 -2.85 11.28 12.79
N ALA A 83 -2.78 12.36 13.56
CA ALA A 83 -3.82 12.77 14.49
C ALA A 83 -5.08 13.28 13.76
N PRO A 84 -6.24 13.42 14.44
CA PRO A 84 -7.47 13.90 13.80
C PRO A 84 -7.38 15.31 13.24
N ASP A 85 -6.44 16.12 13.73
CA ASP A 85 -6.14 17.47 13.27
C ASP A 85 -5.13 17.49 12.10
N ASP A 86 -4.82 16.33 11.50
CA ASP A 86 -3.85 16.16 10.42
C ASP A 86 -2.37 16.40 10.80
N ASN A 87 -2.05 16.56 12.09
CA ASN A 87 -0.66 16.63 12.58
C ASN A 87 -0.05 15.23 12.73
N LEU A 88 1.29 15.16 12.64
CA LEU A 88 2.06 13.94 12.87
C LEU A 88 2.53 13.87 14.32
N VAL A 89 2.34 12.70 14.92
CA VAL A 89 2.75 12.42 16.29
C VAL A 89 3.49 11.09 16.34
N LEU A 90 4.57 11.05 17.12
CA LEU A 90 5.21 9.80 17.56
C LEU A 90 4.69 9.40 18.91
N THR A 91 4.59 8.08 19.14
CA THR A 91 4.22 7.53 20.43
C THR A 91 4.93 6.21 20.68
N ASP A 92 5.02 5.85 21.99
CA ASP A 92 5.38 4.50 22.41
C ASP A 92 4.17 3.56 22.31
N LEU A 93 4.39 2.29 22.58
CA LEU A 93 3.37 1.24 22.62
C LEU A 93 2.21 1.56 23.57
N SER A 94 2.47 2.25 24.66
CA SER A 94 1.45 2.58 25.66
C SER A 94 0.57 3.77 25.28
N GLY A 95 0.95 4.56 24.28
CA GLY A 95 0.29 5.81 23.93
C GLY A 95 0.49 6.95 24.94
N ARG A 96 1.30 6.74 25.97
CA ARG A 96 1.53 7.71 27.07
C ARG A 96 2.63 8.72 26.73
N ARG A 97 3.70 8.26 26.07
CA ARG A 97 4.79 9.14 25.63
C ARG A 97 4.48 9.59 24.20
N ARG A 98 3.97 10.80 24.07
CA ARG A 98 3.64 11.39 22.78
C ARG A 98 4.60 12.54 22.51
N ALA A 99 5.19 12.53 21.33
CA ALA A 99 6.04 13.59 20.80
C ALA A 99 5.43 14.11 19.50
N PRO A 100 4.78 15.29 19.52
CA PRO A 100 4.31 15.91 18.29
C PRO A 100 5.51 16.23 17.39
N ILE A 101 5.48 15.73 16.15
CA ILE A 101 6.44 16.06 15.09
C ILE A 101 6.03 17.37 14.44
N THR A 102 4.72 17.55 14.19
CA THR A 102 4.15 18.78 13.64
C THR A 102 3.05 19.29 14.57
N SER A 103 2.81 20.61 14.52
CA SER A 103 1.77 21.27 15.34
C SER A 103 1.07 22.40 14.59
N ASP A 104 1.35 22.52 13.28
CA ASP A 104 0.89 23.62 12.46
C ASP A 104 0.01 23.14 11.28
N ALA A 105 -0.54 21.94 11.35
CA ALA A 105 -1.67 21.55 10.53
C ALA A 105 -2.85 22.47 10.90
N PHE A 106 -3.51 23.02 9.90
CA PHE A 106 -4.58 23.98 10.12
C PHE A 106 -5.65 23.94 9.04
N ILE A 107 -6.85 24.37 9.42
CA ILE A 107 -7.92 24.70 8.50
C ILE A 107 -8.08 26.22 8.52
N ASN A 108 -7.81 26.87 7.39
CA ASN A 108 -8.07 28.29 7.22
C ASN A 108 -9.39 28.47 6.48
N GLU A 109 -10.48 28.59 7.22
CA GLU A 109 -11.81 28.74 6.64
C GLU A 109 -11.96 30.04 5.84
N ALA A 110 -11.33 31.12 6.27
CA ALA A 110 -11.39 32.42 5.60
C ALA A 110 -10.75 32.39 4.22
N GLN A 111 -9.61 31.72 4.09
CA GLN A 111 -8.93 31.55 2.80
C GLN A 111 -9.36 30.28 2.06
N GLY A 112 -10.16 29.43 2.68
CA GLY A 112 -10.59 28.16 2.11
C GLY A 112 -9.43 27.23 1.82
N SER A 113 -8.42 27.19 2.68
CA SER A 113 -7.26 26.34 2.55
C SER A 113 -7.00 25.57 3.85
N ARG A 114 -6.31 24.41 3.71
CA ARG A 114 -5.87 23.63 4.85
C ARG A 114 -4.46 23.09 4.61
N ARG A 115 -3.67 22.96 5.68
CA ARG A 115 -2.42 22.22 5.68
C ARG A 115 -2.64 20.88 6.33
N VAL A 116 -2.17 19.84 5.68
CA VAL A 116 -2.22 18.47 6.16
C VAL A 116 -0.86 17.79 6.01
N TYR A 117 -0.58 16.82 6.87
CA TYR A 117 0.62 16.01 6.80
C TYR A 117 0.29 14.57 6.40
N ARG A 118 1.09 13.98 5.51
CA ARG A 118 0.84 12.67 4.91
C ARG A 118 2.12 11.87 4.75
N PHE A 119 1.96 10.57 4.59
CA PHE A 119 3.01 9.62 4.21
C PHE A 119 4.22 9.61 5.16
N PRO A 120 4.00 9.52 6.51
CA PRO A 120 5.11 9.38 7.42
C PRO A 120 5.83 8.06 7.18
N THR A 121 7.15 8.11 6.92
CA THR A 121 7.99 6.94 6.71
C THR A 121 9.29 7.06 7.50
N PHE A 122 9.63 6.00 8.24
CA PHE A 122 10.84 5.95 9.04
C PHE A 122 12.06 5.61 8.17
N SER A 123 13.23 6.18 8.52
CA SER A 123 14.49 5.66 8.04
C SER A 123 14.74 4.25 8.59
N SER A 124 15.56 3.44 7.90
CA SER A 124 15.84 2.05 8.26
C SER A 124 16.41 1.88 9.68
N ASP A 125 17.09 2.91 10.19
CA ASP A 125 17.63 2.98 11.55
C ASP A 125 16.64 3.58 12.58
N SER A 126 15.41 3.91 12.15
CA SER A 126 14.36 4.54 12.95
C SER A 126 14.72 5.91 13.55
N ARG A 127 15.83 6.53 13.14
CA ARG A 127 16.31 7.81 13.71
C ARG A 127 15.67 9.05 13.08
N PHE A 128 15.09 8.90 11.90
CA PHE A 128 14.43 9.97 11.17
C PHE A 128 13.06 9.55 10.68
N LEU A 129 12.16 10.52 10.59
CA LEU A 129 10.87 10.41 9.92
C LEU A 129 10.87 11.36 8.72
N ALA A 130 10.60 10.84 7.52
CA ALA A 130 10.29 11.64 6.35
C ALA A 130 8.78 11.71 6.17
N PHE A 131 8.28 12.84 5.66
CA PHE A 131 6.84 13.05 5.46
C PHE A 131 6.57 14.18 4.47
N VAL A 132 5.33 14.27 4.02
CA VAL A 132 4.88 15.30 3.07
C VAL A 132 3.91 16.25 3.77
N SER A 133 4.07 17.56 3.56
CA SER A 133 3.01 18.53 3.81
C SER A 133 2.31 18.89 2.51
N LEU A 134 0.97 19.01 2.57
CA LEU A 134 0.14 19.46 1.47
C LEU A 134 -0.65 20.70 1.95
N ASN A 135 -0.52 21.81 1.25
CA ASN A 135 -1.46 22.91 1.36
C ASN A 135 -2.54 22.72 0.28
N ILE A 136 -3.78 22.61 0.71
CA ILE A 136 -4.91 22.20 -0.15
C ILE A 136 -5.95 23.32 -0.13
N SER A 137 -6.43 23.75 -1.29
CA SER A 137 -7.54 24.70 -1.44
C SER A 137 -8.89 24.05 -1.14
N ARG A 138 -9.96 24.86 -1.00
CA ARG A 138 -11.35 24.40 -0.84
C ARG A 138 -11.79 23.39 -1.89
N ASN A 139 -11.28 23.52 -3.12
CA ASN A 139 -11.62 22.64 -4.25
C ASN A 139 -10.72 21.39 -4.27
N ALA A 140 -10.09 21.01 -3.16
CA ALA A 140 -9.17 19.91 -3.02
C ALA A 140 -7.93 19.99 -3.96
N ARG A 141 -7.64 21.17 -4.53
CA ARG A 141 -6.43 21.40 -5.32
C ARG A 141 -5.25 21.59 -4.40
N VAL A 142 -4.17 20.85 -4.62
CA VAL A 142 -2.90 21.05 -3.93
C VAL A 142 -2.29 22.36 -4.44
N ILE A 143 -1.99 23.27 -3.51
CA ILE A 143 -1.36 24.57 -3.78
C ILE A 143 0.15 24.44 -3.65
N THR A 144 0.62 23.72 -2.63
CA THR A 144 2.03 23.49 -2.36
C THR A 144 2.20 22.10 -1.77
N SER A 145 3.19 21.37 -2.26
CA SER A 145 3.66 20.10 -1.70
C SER A 145 5.10 20.24 -1.24
N SER A 146 5.44 19.68 -0.07
CA SER A 146 6.82 19.74 0.41
C SER A 146 7.22 18.42 1.07
N VAL A 147 8.46 18.01 0.84
CA VAL A 147 9.10 16.88 1.53
C VAL A 147 9.87 17.39 2.73
N HIS A 148 9.64 16.80 3.88
CA HIS A 148 10.27 17.15 5.14
C HIS A 148 10.93 15.93 5.78
N ILE A 149 11.92 16.19 6.64
CA ILE A 149 12.44 15.23 7.59
C ILE A 149 12.50 15.83 9.00
N ALA A 150 12.36 14.95 9.98
CA ALA A 150 12.54 15.27 11.40
C ALA A 150 13.25 14.13 12.12
N PRO A 151 14.10 14.38 13.14
CA PRO A 151 14.56 13.34 14.04
C PRO A 151 13.38 12.73 14.80
N THR A 152 13.47 11.45 15.15
CA THR A 152 12.44 10.74 15.95
C THR A 152 12.59 10.94 17.46
N VAL A 153 13.59 11.69 17.88
CA VAL A 153 13.80 12.07 19.29
C VAL A 153 13.02 13.32 19.66
N ALA A 154 12.82 13.54 20.94
CA ALA A 154 12.06 14.68 21.46
C ALA A 154 12.66 16.04 21.04
N GLY A 155 11.78 17.02 20.69
CA GLY A 155 12.16 18.34 20.26
C GLY A 155 12.65 18.40 18.80
N PRO A 156 11.95 17.77 17.84
CA PRO A 156 12.44 17.69 16.46
C PRO A 156 12.49 19.04 15.79
N THR A 157 13.63 19.33 15.15
CA THR A 157 13.72 20.42 14.18
C THR A 157 13.32 19.84 12.82
N ILE A 158 12.19 20.30 12.28
CA ILE A 158 11.75 19.93 10.93
C ILE A 158 12.64 20.65 9.91
N ARG A 159 13.15 19.88 8.97
CA ARG A 159 13.88 20.39 7.82
C ARG A 159 13.13 20.09 6.55
N THR A 160 12.90 21.11 5.72
CA THR A 160 12.31 20.96 4.39
C THR A 160 13.42 20.62 3.40
N LEU A 161 13.26 19.51 2.68
CA LEU A 161 14.21 19.05 1.67
C LEU A 161 13.82 19.50 0.26
N TYR A 162 12.51 19.62 0.02
CA TYR A 162 11.98 20.02 -1.28
C TYR A 162 10.61 20.70 -1.11
N SER A 163 10.31 21.66 -1.95
CA SER A 163 8.98 22.29 -2.01
C SER A 163 8.63 22.69 -3.44
N THR A 164 7.37 22.56 -3.79
CA THR A 164 6.86 22.87 -5.14
C THR A 164 5.42 23.35 -5.11
N THR A 165 5.07 24.25 -6.02
CA THR A 165 3.69 24.70 -6.29
C THR A 165 3.11 24.08 -7.56
N GLU A 166 3.89 23.31 -8.29
CA GLU A 166 3.53 22.77 -9.61
C GLU A 166 3.13 21.28 -9.55
N TRP A 167 3.65 20.55 -8.56
CA TRP A 167 3.58 19.10 -8.49
C TRP A 167 2.96 18.65 -7.19
N ASN A 168 2.18 17.55 -7.25
CA ASN A 168 1.78 16.81 -6.07
C ASN A 168 2.83 15.74 -5.73
N ILE A 169 2.98 15.44 -4.43
CA ILE A 169 3.91 14.41 -3.94
C ILE A 169 3.09 13.32 -3.23
N PRO A 170 2.66 12.27 -3.94
CA PRO A 170 1.79 11.23 -3.39
C PRO A 170 2.56 10.11 -2.68
N TYR A 171 3.87 10.01 -2.86
CA TYR A 171 4.67 8.91 -2.32
C TYR A 171 6.12 9.32 -2.10
N LEU A 172 6.72 8.78 -1.05
CA LEU A 172 8.16 8.87 -0.77
C LEU A 172 8.66 7.61 -0.05
N ASP A 173 9.95 7.34 -0.18
CA ASP A 173 10.62 6.18 0.38
C ASP A 173 12.09 6.47 0.69
N TRP A 174 12.63 5.81 1.71
CA TRP A 174 14.04 5.89 2.09
C TRP A 174 14.89 4.89 1.31
N SER A 175 16.13 5.27 0.97
CA SER A 175 17.13 4.26 0.61
C SER A 175 17.40 3.34 1.82
N PRO A 176 17.76 2.07 1.61
CA PRO A 176 18.03 1.11 2.69
C PRO A 176 19.08 1.55 3.71
N ASP A 177 20.08 2.36 3.28
CA ASP A 177 21.11 2.92 4.16
C ASP A 177 20.65 4.18 4.92
N GLY A 178 19.41 4.65 4.66
CA GLY A 178 18.83 5.82 5.31
C GLY A 178 19.49 7.15 4.97
N LYS A 179 20.25 7.25 3.85
CA LYS A 179 20.91 8.49 3.45
C LYS A 179 20.18 9.29 2.39
N LEU A 180 19.33 8.63 1.61
CA LEU A 180 18.61 9.22 0.51
C LEU A 180 17.09 9.07 0.69
N ILE A 181 16.35 9.98 0.10
CA ILE A 181 14.89 9.92 -0.01
C ILE A 181 14.53 10.03 -1.48
N ALA A 182 13.84 8.99 -1.99
CA ALA A 182 13.18 9.05 -3.27
C ALA A 182 11.74 9.49 -3.08
N PHE A 183 11.23 10.34 -3.95
CA PHE A 183 9.84 10.77 -3.92
C PHE A 183 9.30 10.99 -5.34
N LEU A 184 8.00 10.70 -5.47
CA LEU A 184 7.28 10.88 -6.72
C LEU A 184 6.70 12.30 -6.77
N THR A 185 6.99 13.03 -7.85
CA THR A 185 6.29 14.27 -8.18
C THR A 185 5.40 14.04 -9.38
N ILE A 186 4.12 14.40 -9.29
CA ILE A 186 3.15 14.23 -10.36
C ILE A 186 2.38 15.52 -10.65
N SER A 187 2.09 15.71 -11.93
CA SER A 187 1.11 16.65 -12.45
C SER A 187 0.11 15.89 -13.35
N PRO A 188 -0.94 16.50 -13.87
CA PRO A 188 -1.88 15.83 -14.77
C PRO A 188 -1.24 15.22 -16.02
N THR A 189 -0.07 15.69 -16.44
CA THR A 189 0.56 15.32 -17.71
C THR A 189 1.96 14.73 -17.58
N ALA A 190 2.56 14.79 -16.39
CA ALA A 190 3.94 14.36 -16.21
C ALA A 190 4.17 13.84 -14.78
N GLY A 191 5.15 12.96 -14.64
CA GLY A 191 5.64 12.45 -13.35
C GLY A 191 7.14 12.29 -13.37
N ALA A 192 7.78 12.36 -12.20
CA ALA A 192 9.20 12.14 -12.05
C ALA A 192 9.53 11.51 -10.70
N ILE A 193 10.44 10.54 -10.71
CA ILE A 193 11.13 10.05 -9.51
C ILE A 193 12.26 11.02 -9.24
N ARG A 194 12.22 11.64 -8.07
CA ARG A 194 13.27 12.53 -7.59
C ARG A 194 13.98 11.91 -6.40
N VAL A 195 15.27 12.11 -6.32
CA VAL A 195 16.11 11.62 -5.22
C VAL A 195 16.87 12.80 -4.62
N VAL A 196 16.83 12.92 -3.30
CA VAL A 196 17.52 13.96 -2.53
C VAL A 196 18.28 13.31 -1.36
N SER A 197 19.43 13.89 -1.01
CA SER A 197 20.13 13.52 0.21
C SER A 197 19.32 13.94 1.44
N ARG A 198 19.32 13.14 2.49
CA ARG A 198 18.75 13.55 3.79
C ARG A 198 19.46 14.80 4.36
N GLU A 199 20.67 15.07 3.93
CA GLU A 199 21.40 16.28 4.33
C GLU A 199 20.95 17.52 3.56
N GLY A 200 20.09 17.37 2.54
CA GLY A 200 19.61 18.42 1.68
C GLY A 200 20.34 18.47 0.35
N GLY A 201 20.13 19.53 -0.40
CA GLY A 201 20.65 19.75 -1.75
C GLY A 201 19.53 19.69 -2.79
N GLU A 202 19.88 19.95 -4.05
CA GLU A 202 18.94 19.89 -5.16
C GLU A 202 18.59 18.44 -5.49
N PRO A 203 17.29 18.06 -5.58
CA PRO A 203 16.90 16.72 -5.98
C PRO A 203 17.27 16.42 -7.43
N SER A 204 17.88 15.26 -7.66
CA SER A 204 18.13 14.74 -9.00
C SER A 204 16.91 13.97 -9.52
N ILE A 205 16.67 14.04 -10.83
CA ILE A 205 15.64 13.24 -11.50
C ILE A 205 16.24 11.90 -11.90
N PHE A 206 15.68 10.81 -11.37
CA PHE A 206 16.12 9.46 -11.70
C PHE A 206 15.36 8.89 -12.88
N ASP A 207 14.05 9.13 -12.95
CA ASP A 207 13.22 8.70 -14.07
C ASP A 207 12.01 9.60 -14.26
N THR A 208 11.38 9.56 -15.46
CA THR A 208 10.23 10.38 -15.79
C THR A 208 9.16 9.56 -16.51
N GLY A 209 7.92 9.61 -16.05
CA GLY A 209 6.79 8.91 -16.64
C GLY A 209 5.57 8.90 -15.72
N ILE A 210 4.42 8.44 -16.25
CA ILE A 210 3.18 8.23 -15.51
C ILE A 210 2.48 6.98 -16.07
N PRO A 211 2.02 6.06 -15.23
CA PRO A 211 2.33 5.88 -13.80
C PRO A 211 3.79 5.47 -13.59
N THR A 212 4.28 5.56 -12.36
CA THR A 212 5.68 5.28 -12.05
C THR A 212 5.81 4.62 -10.68
N TYR A 213 6.50 3.49 -10.64
CA TYR A 213 6.89 2.79 -9.41
C TYR A 213 8.39 2.55 -9.38
N TRP A 214 8.95 2.35 -8.17
CA TRP A 214 10.35 1.96 -8.00
C TRP A 214 10.53 1.10 -6.75
N HIS A 215 11.67 0.42 -6.70
CA HIS A 215 12.19 -0.22 -5.51
C HIS A 215 13.70 -0.02 -5.42
N TRP A 216 14.16 0.46 -4.28
CA TRP A 216 15.58 0.60 -4.01
C TRP A 216 16.28 -0.76 -4.06
N ARG A 217 17.49 -0.77 -4.62
CA ARG A 217 18.40 -1.89 -4.48
C ARG A 217 18.85 -1.98 -3.02
N PRO A 218 18.98 -3.18 -2.41
CA PRO A 218 19.31 -3.33 -0.97
C PRO A 218 20.61 -2.66 -0.53
N ASP A 219 21.59 -2.51 -1.42
CA ASP A 219 22.85 -1.80 -1.18
C ASP A 219 22.77 -0.29 -1.38
N SER A 220 21.59 0.26 -1.66
CA SER A 220 21.35 1.67 -1.94
C SER A 220 22.04 2.23 -3.19
N ALA A 221 22.65 1.37 -4.04
CA ALA A 221 23.38 1.77 -5.24
C ALA A 221 22.50 1.90 -6.49
N GLY A 222 21.21 2.14 -6.31
CA GLY A 222 20.25 2.34 -7.39
C GLY A 222 18.89 1.79 -7.08
N MET A 223 18.08 1.62 -8.13
CA MET A 223 16.70 1.15 -8.02
C MET A 223 16.26 0.41 -9.28
N VAL A 224 15.21 -0.39 -9.17
CA VAL A 224 14.42 -0.84 -10.31
C VAL A 224 13.18 0.04 -10.42
N THR A 225 12.84 0.47 -11.64
CA THR A 225 11.69 1.34 -11.93
C THR A 225 10.74 0.66 -12.90
N HIS A 226 9.44 0.92 -12.75
CA HIS A 226 8.41 0.58 -13.73
C HIS A 226 7.71 1.86 -14.17
N LEU A 227 7.80 2.17 -15.45
CA LEU A 227 7.16 3.31 -16.09
C LEU A 227 6.03 2.87 -17.00
N GLY A 228 4.87 3.51 -16.84
CA GLY A 228 3.74 3.30 -17.72
C GLY A 228 3.10 1.93 -17.57
N GLY A 229 2.17 1.62 -18.43
CA GLY A 229 1.51 0.31 -18.51
C GLY A 229 1.25 -0.06 -19.96
N ARG A 230 0.89 -1.30 -20.25
CA ARG A 230 0.62 -1.82 -21.59
C ARG A 230 -0.38 -0.97 -22.40
N ALA A 231 -1.33 -0.35 -21.71
CA ALA A 231 -2.36 0.48 -22.33
C ALA A 231 -1.95 1.94 -22.56
N THR A 232 -0.78 2.38 -22.12
CA THR A 232 -0.37 3.78 -22.26
C THR A 232 0.17 4.03 -23.67
N THR A 233 -0.61 4.72 -24.49
CA THR A 233 -0.18 5.21 -25.81
C THR A 233 0.74 6.43 -25.76
N ARG A 234 1.03 6.95 -24.55
CA ARG A 234 1.85 8.14 -24.35
C ARG A 234 3.09 7.80 -23.51
N GLY A 235 4.21 7.64 -24.17
CA GLY A 235 5.51 7.42 -23.55
C GLY A 235 6.03 6.00 -23.71
N LYS A 236 7.28 5.79 -23.35
CA LYS A 236 7.90 4.47 -23.33
C LYS A 236 7.53 3.78 -22.01
N ALA A 237 6.60 2.83 -22.07
CA ALA A 237 6.42 1.90 -20.96
C ALA A 237 7.64 0.98 -20.90
N ASN A 238 8.26 0.81 -19.73
CA ASN A 238 9.38 -0.11 -19.53
C ASN A 238 9.60 -0.43 -18.05
N VAL A 239 10.34 -1.52 -17.81
CA VAL A 239 10.97 -1.77 -16.52
C VAL A 239 12.48 -1.58 -16.69
N SER A 240 13.10 -0.81 -15.81
CA SER A 240 14.52 -0.46 -15.90
C SER A 240 15.25 -0.65 -14.60
N ILE A 241 16.53 -1.00 -14.67
CA ILE A 241 17.47 -0.91 -13.55
C ILE A 241 18.24 0.40 -13.68
N ILE A 242 18.23 1.20 -12.62
CA ILE A 242 18.99 2.44 -12.51
C ILE A 242 20.11 2.22 -11.49
N THR A 243 21.34 2.54 -11.87
CA THR A 243 22.46 2.62 -10.93
C THR A 243 22.71 4.06 -10.53
N SER A 244 23.19 4.27 -9.31
CA SER A 244 23.42 5.61 -8.78
C SER A 244 24.59 5.68 -7.79
N SER A 245 25.26 6.83 -7.80
CA SER A 245 26.26 7.22 -6.81
C SER A 245 25.64 8.29 -5.90
N GLY A 246 25.09 7.84 -4.76
CA GLY A 246 24.31 8.72 -3.89
C GLY A 246 23.05 9.24 -4.60
N ALA A 247 22.79 10.55 -4.54
CA ALA A 247 21.66 11.18 -5.20
C ALA A 247 21.88 11.42 -6.71
N THR A 248 22.96 10.94 -7.32
CA THR A 248 23.25 11.11 -8.74
C THR A 248 22.95 9.82 -9.49
N LYS A 249 22.14 9.90 -10.55
CA LYS A 249 21.91 8.79 -11.47
C LYS A 249 23.15 8.58 -12.36
N ASP A 250 23.66 7.35 -12.39
CA ASP A 250 24.82 7.00 -13.21
C ASP A 250 24.40 6.40 -14.57
N ALA A 251 23.58 5.34 -14.53
CA ALA A 251 23.13 4.65 -15.74
C ALA A 251 21.69 4.13 -15.59
N GLN A 252 21.08 3.80 -16.72
CA GLN A 252 19.76 3.14 -16.80
C GLN A 252 19.81 2.05 -17.87
N THR A 253 19.39 0.85 -17.49
CA THR A 253 19.27 -0.31 -18.38
C THR A 253 17.82 -0.78 -18.39
N VAL A 254 17.21 -0.78 -19.56
CA VAL A 254 15.87 -1.35 -19.76
C VAL A 254 15.98 -2.88 -19.70
N ILE A 255 15.17 -3.51 -18.85
CA ILE A 255 15.13 -4.97 -18.67
C ILE A 255 13.83 -5.59 -19.16
N ALA A 256 12.79 -4.79 -19.38
CA ALA A 256 11.57 -5.17 -20.09
C ALA A 256 11.03 -3.98 -20.88
N ASP A 257 11.04 -4.09 -22.21
CA ASP A 257 10.50 -3.09 -23.15
C ASP A 257 8.97 -3.10 -23.18
N LEU A 258 8.37 -4.23 -22.84
CA LEU A 258 6.92 -4.43 -22.74
C LEU A 258 6.61 -4.88 -21.33
N PRO A 259 6.40 -3.95 -20.40
CA PRO A 259 5.91 -4.32 -19.08
C PRO A 259 4.49 -4.88 -19.22
N GLY A 260 4.13 -5.77 -18.33
CA GLY A 260 2.77 -6.25 -18.18
C GLY A 260 1.85 -5.24 -17.50
N ALA A 261 0.88 -5.73 -16.75
CA ALA A 261 0.06 -4.90 -15.90
C ALA A 261 0.93 -4.04 -14.97
N PHE A 262 0.49 -2.79 -14.74
CA PHE A 262 1.25 -1.85 -13.91
C PHE A 262 1.34 -2.36 -12.47
N GLN A 263 2.56 -2.53 -11.99
CA GLN A 263 2.89 -3.07 -10.66
C GLN A 263 4.24 -2.52 -10.18
N SER A 264 4.53 -2.72 -8.92
CA SER A 264 5.81 -2.34 -8.34
C SER A 264 6.83 -3.46 -8.50
N PRO A 265 7.92 -3.30 -9.28
CA PRO A 265 8.97 -4.30 -9.38
C PRO A 265 9.74 -4.41 -8.06
N HIS A 266 10.31 -5.60 -7.75
CA HIS A 266 10.89 -5.88 -6.44
C HIS A 266 12.28 -6.48 -6.54
N TRP A 267 13.29 -5.86 -5.93
CA TRP A 267 14.54 -6.51 -5.61
C TRP A 267 14.36 -7.57 -4.51
N SER A 268 15.04 -8.71 -4.62
CA SER A 268 15.21 -9.60 -3.49
C SER A 268 16.02 -8.93 -2.38
N PRO A 269 15.82 -9.29 -1.10
CA PRO A 269 16.54 -8.68 0.03
C PRO A 269 18.06 -8.79 -0.06
N ASP A 270 18.59 -9.81 -0.76
CA ASP A 270 20.02 -10.01 -1.03
C ASP A 270 20.52 -9.27 -2.28
N GLY A 271 19.65 -8.61 -3.04
CA GLY A 271 19.99 -7.87 -4.26
C GLY A 271 20.39 -8.71 -5.46
N ARG A 272 20.17 -10.04 -5.42
CA ARG A 272 20.57 -10.95 -6.48
C ARG A 272 19.50 -11.17 -7.55
N TYR A 273 18.26 -10.87 -7.22
CA TYR A 273 17.09 -11.11 -8.08
C TYR A 273 16.19 -9.89 -8.15
N VAL A 274 15.45 -9.83 -9.25
CA VAL A 274 14.37 -8.86 -9.46
C VAL A 274 13.09 -9.61 -9.84
N LEU A 275 11.97 -9.26 -9.20
CA LEU A 275 10.63 -9.66 -9.62
C LEU A 275 10.00 -8.53 -10.43
N LEU A 276 9.40 -8.85 -11.55
CA LEU A 276 8.66 -7.92 -12.40
C LEU A 276 7.56 -8.63 -13.17
N VAL A 277 6.54 -7.89 -13.61
CA VAL A 277 5.58 -8.41 -14.59
C VAL A 277 5.99 -7.93 -15.97
N ALA A 278 6.23 -8.89 -16.88
CA ALA A 278 6.54 -8.65 -18.28
C ALA A 278 5.41 -9.19 -19.16
N TYR A 279 5.20 -8.54 -20.31
CA TYR A 279 4.29 -9.06 -21.35
C TYR A 279 5.07 -9.96 -22.30
N THR A 280 4.81 -11.27 -22.20
CA THR A 280 5.56 -12.29 -22.96
C THR A 280 4.56 -13.24 -23.62
N GLY A 281 4.76 -13.52 -24.91
CA GLY A 281 3.95 -14.54 -25.60
C GLY A 281 2.44 -14.27 -25.67
N GLY A 282 2.01 -13.01 -25.50
CA GLY A 282 0.59 -12.63 -25.54
C GLY A 282 -0.11 -12.54 -24.17
N GLN A 283 0.62 -12.73 -23.09
CA GLN A 283 0.09 -12.70 -21.72
C GLN A 283 1.04 -11.97 -20.76
N ASP A 284 0.53 -11.55 -19.61
CA ASP A 284 1.31 -10.97 -18.54
C ASP A 284 1.87 -12.10 -17.67
N GLU A 285 3.17 -12.05 -17.37
CA GLU A 285 3.86 -13.06 -16.60
C GLU A 285 4.64 -12.42 -15.45
N LEU A 286 4.51 -12.97 -14.24
CA LEU A 286 5.38 -12.63 -13.12
C LEU A 286 6.71 -13.37 -13.30
N VAL A 287 7.75 -12.61 -13.61
CA VAL A 287 9.08 -13.11 -13.96
C VAL A 287 10.05 -12.89 -12.82
N LEU A 288 10.83 -13.93 -12.50
CA LEU A 288 12.03 -13.82 -11.70
C LEU A 288 13.21 -13.62 -12.65
N ALA A 289 13.95 -12.53 -12.46
CA ALA A 289 15.16 -12.19 -13.21
C ALA A 289 16.37 -12.10 -12.29
N ASP A 290 17.58 -12.23 -12.84
CA ASP A 290 18.82 -11.98 -12.12
C ASP A 290 19.06 -10.47 -11.88
N ALA A 291 20.13 -10.13 -11.18
CA ALA A 291 20.47 -8.74 -10.85
C ALA A 291 20.80 -7.86 -12.09
N ALA A 292 21.02 -8.45 -13.24
CA ALA A 292 21.19 -7.74 -14.51
C ALA A 292 19.87 -7.61 -15.28
N GLY A 293 18.77 -8.17 -14.76
CA GLY A 293 17.47 -8.17 -15.39
C GLY A 293 17.25 -9.28 -16.41
N LYS A 294 18.15 -10.27 -16.50
CA LYS A 294 17.97 -11.41 -17.39
C LYS A 294 16.94 -12.37 -16.78
N PRO A 295 15.86 -12.71 -17.49
CA PRO A 295 14.85 -13.65 -17.02
C PRO A 295 15.45 -15.02 -16.68
N ILE A 296 15.05 -15.56 -15.53
CA ILE A 296 15.42 -16.90 -15.06
C ILE A 296 14.23 -17.84 -15.24
N CYS A 297 13.06 -17.45 -14.72
CA CYS A 297 11.84 -18.25 -14.81
C CYS A 297 10.59 -17.39 -14.58
N THR A 298 9.43 -17.95 -14.99
CA THR A 298 8.11 -17.39 -14.72
C THR A 298 7.50 -18.08 -13.51
N LEU A 299 7.07 -17.29 -12.51
CA LEU A 299 6.39 -17.81 -11.31
C LEU A 299 4.92 -18.11 -11.60
N GLN A 300 4.23 -17.23 -12.29
CA GLN A 300 2.84 -17.41 -12.72
C GLN A 300 2.46 -16.52 -13.89
N VAL A 301 1.39 -16.89 -14.58
CA VAL A 301 0.63 -16.02 -15.47
C VAL A 301 -0.23 -15.10 -14.62
N VAL A 302 -0.28 -13.83 -14.98
CA VAL A 302 -1.07 -12.81 -14.29
C VAL A 302 -2.34 -12.57 -15.07
N GLU A 303 -3.50 -12.83 -14.44
CA GLU A 303 -4.80 -12.62 -15.09
C GLU A 303 -5.23 -11.16 -15.05
N TYR A 304 -4.93 -10.47 -13.93
CA TYR A 304 -5.36 -9.08 -13.66
C TYR A 304 -4.18 -8.20 -13.31
N ASN A 305 -3.98 -7.92 -12.02
CA ASN A 305 -2.85 -7.17 -11.49
C ASN A 305 -2.18 -8.00 -10.39
N ALA A 306 -0.90 -8.29 -10.56
CA ALA A 306 -0.12 -8.98 -9.54
C ALA A 306 0.51 -7.98 -8.57
N TYR A 307 0.13 -8.09 -7.31
CA TYR A 307 0.79 -7.42 -6.20
C TYR A 307 1.67 -8.44 -5.49
N PHE A 308 2.95 -8.16 -5.34
CA PHE A 308 3.87 -9.15 -4.79
C PHE A 308 4.94 -8.52 -3.90
N ALA A 309 5.43 -9.31 -2.96
CA ALA A 309 6.53 -8.92 -2.07
C ALA A 309 7.35 -10.14 -1.67
N TRP A 310 8.67 -9.96 -1.60
CA TRP A 310 9.57 -10.91 -0.97
C TRP A 310 9.33 -10.99 0.53
N SER A 311 9.49 -12.19 1.11
CA SER A 311 9.69 -12.30 2.55
C SER A 311 10.98 -11.58 2.95
N PRO A 312 11.06 -11.00 4.16
CA PRO A 312 12.24 -10.26 4.60
C PRO A 312 13.54 -11.06 4.56
N ASP A 313 13.47 -12.39 4.73
CA ASP A 313 14.61 -13.31 4.61
C ASP A 313 14.96 -13.69 3.16
N GLY A 314 14.16 -13.27 2.18
CA GLY A 314 14.37 -13.58 0.76
C GLY A 314 14.04 -15.02 0.36
N ARG A 315 13.48 -15.84 1.26
CA ARG A 315 13.15 -17.24 0.99
C ARG A 315 11.91 -17.41 0.10
N ALA A 316 10.92 -16.57 0.32
CA ALA A 316 9.62 -16.71 -0.30
C ALA A 316 9.12 -15.42 -0.93
N VAL A 317 8.13 -15.55 -1.81
CA VAL A 317 7.38 -14.44 -2.41
C VAL A 317 5.90 -14.66 -2.16
N ALA A 318 5.22 -13.67 -1.60
CA ALA A 318 3.76 -13.62 -1.57
C ALA A 318 3.25 -12.88 -2.80
N VAL A 319 2.24 -13.43 -3.46
CA VAL A 319 1.64 -12.89 -4.68
C VAL A 319 0.14 -12.85 -4.53
N LEU A 320 -0.45 -11.70 -4.79
CA LEU A 320 -1.89 -11.47 -4.85
C LEU A 320 -2.25 -11.04 -6.28
N ASP A 321 -2.96 -11.88 -7.00
CA ASP A 321 -3.52 -11.54 -8.32
C ASP A 321 -4.98 -11.15 -8.15
N THR A 322 -5.32 -9.91 -8.45
CA THR A 322 -6.67 -9.38 -8.22
C THR A 322 -7.09 -8.36 -9.28
N ALA A 323 -8.36 -8.40 -9.62
CA ALA A 323 -8.94 -7.46 -10.56
C ALA A 323 -9.04 -6.04 -9.96
N PRO A 324 -8.68 -4.99 -10.71
CA PRO A 324 -8.95 -3.62 -10.30
C PRO A 324 -10.46 -3.36 -10.37
N SER A 325 -11.02 -2.72 -9.34
CA SER A 325 -12.38 -2.22 -9.44
C SER A 325 -12.40 -0.85 -10.11
N PRO A 326 -13.49 -0.48 -10.80
CA PRO A 326 -13.66 0.87 -11.35
C PRO A 326 -13.60 1.98 -10.30
N ALA A 327 -13.83 1.64 -9.03
CA ALA A 327 -13.78 2.57 -7.90
C ALA A 327 -12.39 2.68 -7.25
N GLY A 328 -11.36 2.02 -7.80
CA GLY A 328 -10.01 1.99 -7.23
C GLY A 328 -9.89 1.16 -5.93
N ILE A 329 -10.90 0.34 -5.62
CA ILE A 329 -10.85 -0.61 -4.51
C ILE A 329 -10.25 -1.91 -5.04
N LEU A 330 -9.31 -2.51 -4.34
CA LEU A 330 -8.80 -3.83 -4.70
C LEU A 330 -9.88 -4.87 -4.40
N LEU A 331 -10.29 -5.60 -5.43
CA LEU A 331 -11.22 -6.71 -5.27
C LEU A 331 -10.53 -7.86 -4.54
N PRO A 332 -11.26 -8.71 -3.81
CA PRO A 332 -10.69 -9.90 -3.21
C PRO A 332 -10.05 -10.81 -4.27
N GLY A 333 -8.85 -11.30 -3.99
CA GLY A 333 -8.11 -12.23 -4.84
C GLY A 333 -7.43 -13.33 -4.03
N GLU A 334 -6.91 -14.32 -4.72
CA GLU A 334 -6.16 -15.42 -4.10
C GLU A 334 -4.73 -14.93 -3.77
N LEU A 335 -4.33 -15.11 -2.51
CA LEU A 335 -2.97 -14.86 -2.05
C LEU A 335 -2.19 -16.17 -2.03
N VAL A 336 -1.15 -16.24 -2.84
CA VAL A 336 -0.27 -17.41 -2.99
C VAL A 336 1.10 -17.09 -2.43
N VAL A 337 1.69 -18.03 -1.69
CA VAL A 337 3.09 -17.94 -1.25
C VAL A 337 3.92 -18.97 -2.01
N TYR A 338 4.94 -18.49 -2.69
CA TYR A 338 5.97 -19.28 -3.38
C TYR A 338 7.20 -19.40 -2.48
N ASP A 339 7.53 -20.62 -2.01
CA ASP A 339 8.79 -20.92 -1.34
C ASP A 339 9.84 -21.21 -2.41
N LEU A 340 10.60 -20.20 -2.79
CA LEU A 340 11.56 -20.31 -3.88
C LEU A 340 12.78 -21.19 -3.53
N ALA A 341 13.05 -21.39 -2.24
CA ALA A 341 14.13 -22.27 -1.80
C ALA A 341 13.80 -23.76 -2.02
N ASN A 342 12.51 -24.13 -1.86
CA ASN A 342 12.05 -25.49 -2.03
C ASN A 342 11.34 -25.74 -3.38
N GLY A 343 10.96 -24.68 -4.09
CA GLY A 343 10.16 -24.74 -5.32
C GLY A 343 8.69 -25.04 -5.07
N ASP A 344 8.20 -24.89 -3.84
CA ASP A 344 6.80 -25.13 -3.49
C ASP A 344 5.98 -23.86 -3.58
N SER A 345 4.71 -23.98 -3.96
CA SER A 345 3.74 -22.88 -3.89
C SER A 345 2.45 -23.32 -3.21
N ARG A 346 1.80 -22.38 -2.54
CA ARG A 346 0.51 -22.66 -1.90
C ARG A 346 -0.37 -21.41 -1.82
N ALA A 347 -1.64 -21.57 -2.08
CA ALA A 347 -2.65 -20.60 -1.71
C ALA A 347 -2.77 -20.55 -0.18
N VAL A 348 -2.73 -19.35 0.36
CA VAL A 348 -2.78 -19.11 1.81
C VAL A 348 -4.03 -18.34 2.22
N HIS A 349 -4.63 -17.58 1.28
CA HIS A 349 -5.88 -16.86 1.49
C HIS A 349 -6.61 -16.68 0.16
N ASP A 350 -7.92 -16.86 0.15
CA ASP A 350 -8.79 -16.87 -1.04
C ASP A 350 -9.49 -15.54 -1.33
N GLU A 351 -9.54 -14.65 -0.35
CA GLU A 351 -10.25 -13.34 -0.45
C GLU A 351 -9.38 -12.18 0.07
N ALA A 352 -8.06 -12.20 -0.21
CA ALA A 352 -7.17 -11.12 0.19
C ALA A 352 -7.37 -9.89 -0.70
N SER A 353 -7.29 -8.69 -0.11
CA SER A 353 -7.23 -7.42 -0.84
C SER A 353 -5.89 -6.73 -0.69
N MET A 354 -5.15 -6.97 0.39
CA MET A 354 -3.76 -6.58 0.57
C MET A 354 -3.09 -7.40 1.67
N PHE A 355 -1.77 -7.36 1.71
CA PHE A 355 -1.00 -8.10 2.71
C PHE A 355 0.29 -7.38 3.09
N PHE A 356 0.82 -7.70 4.29
CA PHE A 356 2.11 -7.22 4.78
C PHE A 356 2.85 -8.37 5.46
N TRP A 357 4.11 -8.58 5.06
CA TRP A 357 4.99 -9.51 5.74
C TRP A 357 5.33 -9.04 7.15
N SER A 358 5.36 -9.95 8.11
CA SER A 358 5.98 -9.68 9.41
C SER A 358 7.50 -9.56 9.25
N PRO A 359 8.19 -8.73 10.07
CA PRO A 359 9.65 -8.59 10.00
C PRO A 359 10.44 -9.89 10.13
N ASP A 360 9.91 -10.90 10.83
CA ASP A 360 10.50 -12.24 10.96
C ASP A 360 10.27 -13.15 9.74
N GLY A 361 9.50 -12.70 8.74
CA GLY A 361 9.16 -13.47 7.55
C GLY A 361 8.27 -14.70 7.80
N GLN A 362 7.73 -14.89 9.00
CA GLN A 362 6.96 -16.08 9.35
C GLN A 362 5.45 -15.88 9.23
N LYS A 363 4.98 -14.63 9.20
CA LYS A 363 3.56 -14.31 9.22
C LYS A 363 3.20 -13.29 8.13
N LEU A 364 1.93 -13.28 7.77
CA LEU A 364 1.32 -12.25 6.94
C LEU A 364 0.18 -11.58 7.73
N ALA A 365 0.14 -10.26 7.74
CA ALA A 365 -1.08 -9.52 8.02
C ALA A 365 -1.86 -9.42 6.71
N VAL A 366 -3.04 -10.04 6.66
CA VAL A 366 -3.90 -10.06 5.49
C VAL A 366 -5.12 -9.20 5.76
N TYR A 367 -5.47 -8.40 4.77
CA TYR A 367 -6.66 -7.54 4.81
C TYR A 367 -7.63 -8.01 3.73
N SER A 368 -8.90 -8.17 4.11
CA SER A 368 -9.96 -8.59 3.20
C SER A 368 -11.23 -7.74 3.41
N LEU A 369 -12.07 -7.66 2.37
CA LEU A 369 -13.36 -6.99 2.48
C LEU A 369 -14.34 -7.92 3.22
N ALA A 370 -14.94 -7.42 4.30
CA ALA A 370 -15.95 -8.16 5.07
C ALA A 370 -17.31 -7.47 4.88
N PHE A 371 -18.19 -8.13 4.14
CA PHE A 371 -19.55 -7.66 3.90
C PHE A 371 -20.44 -8.01 5.09
N ASP A 372 -21.31 -7.08 5.47
CA ASP A 372 -22.23 -7.21 6.61
C ASP A 372 -21.54 -7.38 7.98
N ALA A 373 -20.24 -7.03 8.06
CA ALA A 373 -19.48 -7.02 9.30
C ALA A 373 -19.60 -5.65 10.01
N GLN A 374 -19.66 -5.69 11.33
CA GLN A 374 -19.60 -4.48 12.16
C GLN A 374 -18.14 -4.23 12.57
N PRO A 375 -17.65 -2.98 12.52
CA PRO A 375 -16.34 -2.65 13.04
C PRO A 375 -16.20 -3.09 14.50
N THR A 376 -15.04 -3.63 14.85
CA THR A 376 -14.71 -4.05 16.20
C THR A 376 -14.68 -2.83 17.13
N PRO A 377 -15.46 -2.81 18.22
CA PRO A 377 -15.40 -1.71 19.18
C PRO A 377 -14.01 -1.60 19.81
N LEU A 378 -13.41 -0.43 19.75
CA LEU A 378 -12.15 -0.13 20.43
C LEU A 378 -12.48 0.54 21.77
N SER A 379 -12.66 -0.25 22.84
CA SER A 379 -13.05 0.27 24.16
C SER A 379 -11.84 0.56 25.05
N ASP A 380 -11.94 1.60 25.85
CA ASP A 380 -10.98 1.95 26.91
C ASP A 380 -11.15 1.10 28.19
N GLY A 381 -11.77 -0.08 28.09
CA GLY A 381 -12.07 -0.93 29.24
C GLY A 381 -13.31 -0.51 30.05
N GLY A 382 -14.07 0.48 29.60
CA GLY A 382 -15.34 0.90 30.20
C GLY A 382 -16.55 0.30 29.45
N SER A 383 -17.51 -0.22 30.21
CA SER A 383 -18.75 -0.78 29.69
C SER A 383 -19.66 0.34 29.15
N HIS A 384 -19.64 0.61 27.85
CA HIS A 384 -20.65 1.45 27.21
C HIS A 384 -21.84 0.59 26.74
N ARG A 385 -23.04 0.97 27.17
CA ARG A 385 -24.30 0.37 26.67
C ARG A 385 -24.43 0.66 25.18
N LEU A 386 -24.53 -0.41 24.41
CA LEU A 386 -24.84 -0.35 23.00
C LEU A 386 -26.25 0.25 22.82
N SER A 387 -26.33 1.40 22.19
CA SER A 387 -27.60 1.94 21.67
C SER A 387 -28.05 1.11 20.48
N ALA A 388 -29.36 0.87 20.38
CA ALA A 388 -29.97 0.02 19.39
C ALA A 388 -29.62 0.40 17.92
N PRO A 389 -29.58 -0.55 17.00
CA PRO A 389 -29.12 -0.34 15.64
C PRO A 389 -30.08 0.53 14.84
N ALA A 390 -29.54 1.60 14.23
CA ALA A 390 -30.18 2.28 13.12
C ALA A 390 -30.19 1.35 11.89
N ALA A 391 -31.20 1.48 11.06
CA ALA A 391 -31.50 0.64 9.90
C ALA A 391 -30.28 0.15 9.12
N GLN A 392 -30.26 -1.14 8.82
CA GLN A 392 -29.20 -1.91 8.15
C GLN A 392 -28.86 -1.32 6.76
N GLN A 393 -27.94 -0.36 6.73
CA GLN A 393 -27.10 -0.16 5.55
C GLN A 393 -26.04 -1.27 5.59
N ARG A 394 -25.91 -2.02 4.49
CA ARG A 394 -24.82 -2.99 4.35
C ARG A 394 -23.49 -2.26 4.57
N THR A 395 -22.86 -2.55 5.68
CA THR A 395 -21.54 -2.00 6.03
C THR A 395 -20.46 -2.90 5.48
N VAL A 396 -19.54 -2.30 4.73
CA VAL A 396 -18.32 -3.00 4.31
C VAL A 396 -17.22 -2.64 5.30
N ALA A 397 -16.75 -3.62 6.04
CA ALA A 397 -15.60 -3.48 6.92
C ALA A 397 -14.35 -4.02 6.23
N LEU A 398 -13.19 -3.59 6.69
CA LEU A 398 -11.91 -4.16 6.34
C LEU A 398 -11.48 -5.12 7.45
N ARG A 399 -11.51 -6.41 7.18
CA ARG A 399 -11.05 -7.45 8.10
C ARG A 399 -9.55 -7.54 8.10
N ILE A 400 -8.96 -7.60 9.27
CA ILE A 400 -7.53 -7.83 9.47
C ILE A 400 -7.35 -9.21 10.11
N GLU A 401 -6.52 -10.04 9.49
CA GLU A 401 -6.15 -11.36 9.99
C GLU A 401 -4.62 -11.50 10.03
N ILE A 402 -4.12 -12.25 11.01
CA ILE A 402 -2.74 -12.71 11.04
C ILE A 402 -2.72 -14.16 10.61
N LEU A 403 -1.94 -14.45 9.59
CA LEU A 403 -1.70 -15.77 9.06
C LEU A 403 -0.29 -16.23 9.43
N ASP A 404 -0.17 -17.28 10.23
CA ASP A 404 1.11 -17.96 10.52
C ASP A 404 1.38 -19.01 9.44
N LEU A 405 2.49 -18.87 8.73
CA LEU A 405 2.79 -19.69 7.56
C LEU A 405 3.21 -21.11 7.91
N ALA A 406 3.84 -21.32 9.05
CA ALA A 406 4.30 -22.63 9.49
C ALA A 406 3.13 -23.48 10.02
N SER A 407 2.35 -22.94 10.94
CA SER A 407 1.20 -23.65 11.55
C SER A 407 -0.07 -23.60 10.67
N ARG A 408 -0.11 -22.73 9.64
CA ARG A 408 -1.28 -22.45 8.80
C ARG A 408 -2.46 -21.87 9.58
N ARG A 409 -2.21 -21.33 10.76
CA ARG A 409 -3.23 -20.76 11.61
C ARG A 409 -3.58 -19.36 11.13
N ARG A 410 -4.87 -19.05 11.12
CA ARG A 410 -5.42 -17.71 10.89
C ARG A 410 -5.98 -17.20 12.21
N VAL A 411 -5.62 -15.98 12.57
CA VAL A 411 -6.14 -15.30 13.77
C VAL A 411 -6.79 -14.00 13.33
N LYS A 412 -8.08 -13.89 13.51
CA LYS A 412 -8.80 -12.64 13.27
C LYS A 412 -8.34 -11.59 14.30
N VAL A 413 -7.88 -10.45 13.80
CA VAL A 413 -7.50 -9.30 14.61
C VAL A 413 -8.71 -8.41 14.87
N ALA A 414 -9.29 -7.86 13.80
CA ALA A 414 -10.41 -6.92 13.90
C ALA A 414 -11.16 -6.84 12.56
N ASP A 415 -12.43 -6.43 12.61
CA ASP A 415 -13.10 -5.80 11.48
C ASP A 415 -13.01 -4.28 11.71
N THR A 416 -12.49 -3.53 10.74
CA THR A 416 -12.18 -2.12 10.88
C THR A 416 -13.00 -1.27 9.91
N SER A 417 -13.26 -0.03 10.30
CA SER A 417 -13.75 1.03 9.41
C SER A 417 -12.61 2.00 9.16
N PRO A 418 -11.83 1.85 8.07
CA PRO A 418 -10.66 2.65 7.83
C PRO A 418 -11.04 4.10 7.50
N SER A 419 -10.17 5.04 7.85
CA SER A 419 -10.30 6.43 7.46
C SER A 419 -10.07 6.61 5.95
N SER A 420 -10.55 7.72 5.39
CA SER A 420 -10.23 8.12 4.01
C SER A 420 -8.73 8.34 3.79
N VAL A 421 -7.98 8.70 4.84
CA VAL A 421 -6.52 8.82 4.79
C VAL A 421 -5.87 7.46 4.60
N PHE A 422 -6.25 6.46 5.40
CA PHE A 422 -5.71 5.11 5.27
C PHE A 422 -6.13 4.45 3.95
N SER A 423 -7.35 4.71 3.48
CA SER A 423 -7.85 4.16 2.21
C SER A 423 -7.03 4.61 0.98
N GLN A 424 -6.26 5.70 1.07
CA GLN A 424 -5.36 6.15 -0.01
C GLN A 424 -4.19 5.19 -0.25
N TYR A 425 -3.84 4.36 0.73
CA TYR A 425 -2.76 3.38 0.61
C TYR A 425 -3.19 2.09 -0.12
N PHE A 426 -4.49 1.76 -0.14
CA PHE A 426 -4.99 0.48 -0.65
C PHE A 426 -4.61 0.19 -2.10
N PRO A 427 -4.86 1.08 -3.07
CA PRO A 427 -4.62 0.76 -4.48
C PRO A 427 -3.15 0.55 -4.83
N TYR A 428 -2.25 0.96 -3.93
CA TYR A 428 -0.81 0.98 -4.14
C TYR A 428 -0.06 0.38 -2.96
N PHE A 429 -0.70 -0.56 -2.24
CA PHE A 429 -0.13 -1.11 -1.00
C PHE A 429 1.23 -1.80 -1.24
N ASP A 430 1.44 -2.39 -2.41
CA ASP A 430 2.69 -3.00 -2.84
C ASP A 430 3.85 -2.01 -2.88
N GLN A 431 3.59 -0.77 -3.26
CA GLN A 431 4.55 0.32 -3.21
C GLN A 431 4.70 0.84 -1.77
N TYR A 432 3.58 1.11 -1.08
CA TYR A 432 3.61 1.65 0.28
C TYR A 432 4.15 0.68 1.32
N SER A 433 4.00 -0.63 1.14
CA SER A 433 4.51 -1.65 2.07
C SER A 433 6.02 -1.63 2.30
N ARG A 434 6.75 -0.87 1.50
CA ARG A 434 8.19 -0.65 1.64
C ARG A 434 8.54 0.55 2.50
N ALA A 435 7.67 1.56 2.45
CA ALA A 435 7.85 2.80 3.20
C ALA A 435 7.22 2.73 4.59
N VAL A 436 6.17 1.91 4.75
CA VAL A 436 5.40 1.81 5.99
C VAL A 436 5.03 0.36 6.30
N THR A 437 4.91 0.02 7.56
CA THR A 437 4.49 -1.30 8.02
C THR A 437 3.50 -1.20 9.17
N PRO A 438 2.46 -2.05 9.19
CA PRO A 438 1.60 -2.20 10.35
C PRO A 438 2.24 -3.06 11.46
N TRP A 439 3.33 -3.78 11.17
CA TRP A 439 3.97 -4.69 12.10
C TRP A 439 4.97 -4.01 13.02
N SER A 440 4.95 -4.40 14.29
CA SER A 440 6.03 -4.08 15.22
C SER A 440 7.33 -4.80 14.84
N PRO A 441 8.49 -4.24 15.19
CA PRO A 441 9.79 -4.86 14.89
C PRO A 441 9.92 -6.29 15.41
N ASP A 442 9.32 -6.63 16.54
CA ASP A 442 9.30 -7.95 17.17
C ASP A 442 8.32 -8.95 16.50
N SER A 443 7.61 -8.56 15.44
CA SER A 443 6.65 -9.39 14.72
C SER A 443 5.49 -9.94 15.58
N ARG A 444 5.19 -9.29 16.70
CA ARG A 444 4.17 -9.74 17.66
C ARG A 444 2.96 -8.85 17.73
N ARG A 445 3.03 -7.65 17.13
CA ARG A 445 1.97 -6.65 17.25
C ARG A 445 1.65 -6.05 15.89
N LEU A 446 0.38 -5.66 15.73
CA LEU A 446 -0.08 -4.85 14.60
C LEU A 446 -0.64 -3.53 15.11
N VAL A 447 -0.34 -2.44 14.41
CA VAL A 447 -1.00 -1.15 14.60
C VAL A 447 -2.01 -0.93 13.47
N PHE A 448 -3.16 -0.39 13.82
CA PHE A 448 -4.18 0.00 12.85
C PHE A 448 -4.99 1.18 13.37
N ALA A 449 -5.71 1.86 12.49
CA ALA A 449 -6.66 2.91 12.85
C ALA A 449 -8.07 2.53 12.37
N SER A 450 -9.08 2.77 13.20
CA SER A 450 -10.46 2.43 12.88
C SER A 450 -11.43 3.40 13.56
N PHE A 451 -12.55 3.66 12.92
CA PHE A 451 -13.72 4.21 13.59
C PHE A 451 -14.43 3.08 14.36
N SER A 452 -14.84 3.36 15.58
CA SER A 452 -15.74 2.50 16.33
C SER A 452 -17.20 2.81 15.95
N PRO A 453 -18.12 1.85 16.05
CA PRO A 453 -19.54 2.10 15.81
C PRO A 453 -20.06 3.26 16.68
N GLY A 454 -20.62 4.28 16.04
CA GLY A 454 -21.17 5.46 16.70
C GLY A 454 -20.14 6.49 17.17
N ASP A 455 -18.86 6.34 16.79
CA ASP A 455 -17.79 7.28 17.07
C ASP A 455 -17.44 8.07 15.82
N ASP A 456 -17.40 9.40 15.90
CA ASP A 456 -17.03 10.29 14.81
C ASP A 456 -15.51 10.43 14.66
N THR A 457 -14.75 9.89 15.62
CA THR A 457 -13.29 9.97 15.65
C THR A 457 -12.66 8.59 15.48
N ALA A 458 -11.74 8.47 14.52
CA ALA A 458 -10.96 7.27 14.38
C ALA A 458 -9.90 7.15 15.50
N HIS A 459 -9.63 5.93 15.92
CA HIS A 459 -8.66 5.64 16.95
C HIS A 459 -7.58 4.69 16.48
N VAL A 460 -6.36 4.96 16.92
CA VAL A 460 -5.21 4.06 16.74
C VAL A 460 -5.24 3.02 17.84
N ALA A 461 -5.15 1.76 17.45
CA ALA A 461 -5.10 0.61 18.32
C ALA A 461 -3.92 -0.29 17.98
N VAL A 462 -3.42 -0.99 18.99
CA VAL A 462 -2.40 -2.03 18.87
C VAL A 462 -3.02 -3.38 19.23
N ALA A 463 -2.95 -4.30 18.28
CA ALA A 463 -3.26 -5.70 18.51
C ALA A 463 -1.98 -6.45 18.88
N THR A 464 -1.98 -7.17 19.99
CA THR A 464 -0.85 -7.96 20.49
C THR A 464 -1.19 -9.43 20.46
N LEU A 465 -0.39 -10.24 19.75
CA LEU A 465 -0.48 -11.69 19.76
C LEU A 465 -0.08 -12.23 21.13
N ASN A 466 -0.86 -13.16 21.65
CA ASN A 466 -0.46 -13.92 22.84
C ASN A 466 0.77 -14.81 22.55
N PRO A 467 1.44 -15.35 23.57
CA PRO A 467 2.63 -16.20 23.36
C PRO A 467 2.42 -17.43 22.48
N THR A 468 1.21 -17.97 22.45
CA THR A 468 0.85 -19.14 21.63
C THR A 468 0.47 -18.76 20.19
N GLY A 469 0.32 -17.46 19.89
CA GLY A 469 -0.01 -16.95 18.56
C GLY A 469 -1.40 -17.34 18.06
N ASP A 470 -2.36 -17.63 18.96
CA ASP A 470 -3.71 -18.08 18.63
C ASP A 470 -4.81 -17.10 19.04
N ALA A 471 -4.45 -16.03 19.72
CA ALA A 471 -5.36 -14.96 20.11
C ALA A 471 -4.66 -13.61 20.12
N VAL A 472 -5.45 -12.55 20.02
CA VAL A 472 -4.97 -11.16 20.10
C VAL A 472 -5.69 -10.41 21.22
N SER A 473 -4.97 -9.53 21.89
CA SER A 473 -5.53 -8.47 22.72
C SER A 473 -5.41 -7.14 22.00
N ILE A 474 -6.42 -6.29 22.05
CA ILE A 474 -6.44 -4.98 21.41
C ILE A 474 -6.42 -3.90 22.47
N THR A 475 -5.51 -2.95 22.31
CA THR A 475 -5.39 -1.76 23.19
C THR A 475 -5.48 -0.50 22.34
N ARG A 476 -6.42 0.37 22.66
CA ARG A 476 -6.51 1.71 22.10
C ARG A 476 -5.43 2.59 22.71
N ILE A 477 -4.66 3.29 21.86
CA ILE A 477 -3.52 4.10 22.31
C ILE A 477 -3.66 5.59 22.03
N ALA A 478 -4.39 6.00 20.99
CA ALA A 478 -4.55 7.40 20.61
C ALA A 478 -5.82 7.62 19.76
N ALA A 479 -6.27 8.87 19.64
CA ALA A 479 -7.11 9.29 18.54
C ALA A 479 -6.21 9.52 17.31
N GLY A 480 -6.58 8.98 16.14
CA GLY A 480 -5.78 9.12 14.92
C GLY A 480 -6.37 8.37 13.74
N VAL A 481 -6.02 8.79 12.54
CA VAL A 481 -6.64 8.34 11.28
C VAL A 481 -5.78 7.36 10.48
N ALA A 482 -4.48 7.28 10.75
CA ALA A 482 -3.55 6.30 10.18
C ALA A 482 -2.35 6.14 11.12
N ALA A 483 -1.77 4.94 11.19
CA ALA A 483 -0.63 4.66 12.06
C ALA A 483 0.27 3.58 11.47
N PHE A 484 1.59 3.69 11.72
CA PHE A 484 2.61 2.79 11.22
C PHE A 484 3.73 2.63 12.24
N TRP A 485 4.35 1.46 12.27
CA TRP A 485 5.50 1.16 13.12
C TRP A 485 6.82 1.64 12.50
N SER A 486 7.77 1.95 13.38
CA SER A 486 9.17 2.06 12.99
C SER A 486 9.75 0.66 12.70
N PRO A 487 10.77 0.54 11.84
CA PRO A 487 11.40 -0.76 11.53
C PRO A 487 12.25 -1.31 12.69
N ARG A 488 12.61 -0.47 13.66
CA ARG A 488 13.42 -0.84 14.84
C ARG A 488 12.93 -0.14 16.09
#